data_51faf596d92ca9979fe0cc64926a5ff2
#
_entry.id   51faf596d92ca9979fe0cc64926a5ff2
#
_cell.length_a   1.000
_cell.length_b   1.000
_cell.length_c   1.000
_cell.angle_alpha   90.00
_cell.angle_beta   90.00
_cell.angle_gamma   90.00
#
_symmetry.space_group_name_H-M   'P 1'
#
loop_
_entity.id
_entity.type
_entity.pdbx_description
1 polymer ?
#
loop_
_entity_poly.entity_id
_entity_poly.type
_entity_poly.pdbx_seq_one_letter_code
_entity_poly.pdbx_strand_id
1 'polypeptide(L)'
;MARIRCPADHKQYKTRDVLVQASRSTAIPSLQRNLAIHRYNQVYESFSYRSVMTPLAQSDHGAATTSSSASQLTALLQSVGMSRLDQTGWIRITGEDRVRWLNGMVTNSIQDLPNGKGNYNFLLSVQGRIQGDTVIFAEPDALLMETSSSQIPALTALLDRFIIMDDVELRDVSTSSSGLLVAGPKAASLLAQIKLDVGDLETFERRSTSWNASQVNVIHAYSPLVPRFELWADPETIPQLIESLQNSGAAYCEPQSLEWLRILEGTPLYGADIRDRELPQETGQTHALHFAKGCYLGQEIVERIRSRGNVHRTFSAFLLTGATPPVGSSLEAEGKQVGELTSIAEMPLPENYGGTVKLALGFVRREALDRSLPLHYAGGVATPISSPFSAAAPPVLLPASESSERV
;
A
#
# COMPACT_ATOMS: atom_id res chain seq x y z
N MET A 1 -33.66 6.15 -14.99
CA MET A 1 -32.70 7.21 -15.30
C MET A 1 -32.76 8.27 -14.21
N ALA A 2 -31.98 8.13 -13.17
CA ALA A 2 -31.80 9.16 -12.13
C ALA A 2 -30.40 9.75 -12.29
N ARG A 3 -30.32 10.94 -12.89
CA ARG A 3 -29.08 11.73 -12.98
C ARG A 3 -28.79 12.28 -11.59
N ILE A 4 -27.70 11.86 -10.99
CA ILE A 4 -27.09 12.57 -9.86
C ILE A 4 -26.60 13.91 -10.40
N ARG A 5 -27.34 14.99 -10.15
CA ARG A 5 -26.88 16.35 -10.45
C ARG A 5 -25.94 16.76 -9.32
N CYS A 6 -24.71 17.11 -9.68
CA CYS A 6 -23.87 17.93 -8.82
C CYS A 6 -24.57 19.28 -8.60
N PRO A 7 -24.81 19.74 -7.40
CA PRO A 7 -25.38 21.06 -7.15
C PRO A 7 -24.25 22.10 -7.24
N ALA A 8 -24.21 22.82 -8.37
CA ALA A 8 -23.64 24.14 -8.41
C ALA A 8 -24.77 25.11 -8.05
N ASP A 9 -25.13 25.16 -6.78
CA ASP A 9 -25.91 26.28 -6.24
C ASP A 9 -25.92 26.20 -4.70
N HIS A 10 -25.49 27.28 -4.09
CA HIS A 10 -25.46 27.50 -2.64
C HIS A 10 -26.88 27.48 -2.05
N LYS A 11 -27.28 26.38 -1.40
CA LYS A 11 -28.31 26.44 -0.35
C LYS A 11 -27.83 25.66 0.89
N GLN A 12 -27.72 26.39 1.98
CA GLN A 12 -27.44 25.89 3.32
C GLN A 12 -28.51 24.88 3.74
N TYR A 13 -28.16 23.60 3.88
CA TYR A 13 -28.98 22.65 4.60
C TYR A 13 -28.53 22.62 6.06
N LYS A 14 -29.46 23.06 6.93
CA LYS A 14 -29.32 23.00 8.39
C LYS A 14 -29.33 21.51 8.82
N THR A 15 -28.26 21.07 9.42
CA THR A 15 -28.02 19.73 9.99
C THR A 15 -28.90 19.40 11.22
N ARG A 16 -30.08 19.98 11.34
CA ARG A 16 -30.94 19.82 12.52
C ARG A 16 -32.13 18.87 12.36
N ASP A 17 -32.49 18.46 11.15
CA ASP A 17 -33.74 17.74 10.90
C ASP A 17 -33.61 16.22 10.77
N VAL A 18 -32.41 15.67 10.70
CA VAL A 18 -32.19 14.20 10.59
C VAL A 18 -32.13 13.52 11.98
N LEU A 19 -31.90 14.27 13.06
CA LEU A 19 -31.86 13.73 14.44
C LEU A 19 -33.23 13.68 15.15
N VAL A 20 -34.28 14.22 14.58
CA VAL A 20 -35.62 14.30 15.24
C VAL A 20 -36.55 13.15 14.84
N GLN A 21 -36.26 12.40 13.76
CA GLN A 21 -37.09 11.24 13.36
C GLN A 21 -36.72 9.92 14.01
N ALA A 22 -35.54 9.80 14.65
CA ALA A 22 -35.11 8.58 15.33
C ALA A 22 -35.57 8.47 16.81
N SER A 23 -36.27 9.47 17.35
CA SER A 23 -36.64 9.52 18.76
C SER A 23 -38.07 9.08 19.07
N ARG A 24 -38.83 8.56 18.10
CA ARG A 24 -40.21 8.07 18.29
C ARG A 24 -40.38 6.61 17.87
N SER A 25 -39.65 5.71 18.51
CA SER A 25 -40.08 4.30 18.59
C SER A 25 -39.70 3.78 19.98
N THR A 26 -40.73 3.41 20.71
CA THR A 26 -40.71 2.96 22.08
C THR A 26 -40.09 1.61 22.29
N ALA A 27 -39.36 1.47 23.42
CA ALA A 27 -39.06 0.25 24.15
C ALA A 27 -37.99 -0.70 23.64
N ILE A 28 -36.72 -0.35 23.95
CA ILE A 28 -35.69 -1.38 24.23
C ILE A 28 -35.07 -1.05 25.59
N PRO A 29 -35.03 -1.98 26.57
CA PRO A 29 -34.52 -1.73 27.91
C PRO A 29 -33.02 -1.38 27.91
N SER A 30 -32.63 -0.47 28.80
CA SER A 30 -31.29 0.08 28.95
C SER A 30 -30.16 -0.96 29.15
N LEU A 31 -30.49 -2.15 29.62
CA LEU A 31 -29.52 -3.25 29.76
C LEU A 31 -29.03 -3.85 28.45
N GLN A 32 -29.81 -3.81 27.38
CA GLN A 32 -29.37 -4.36 26.07
C GLN A 32 -28.48 -3.39 25.31
N ARG A 33 -28.55 -2.10 25.51
CA ARG A 33 -27.62 -1.11 24.92
C ARG A 33 -26.23 -1.21 25.49
N ASN A 34 -26.07 -1.45 26.78
CA ASN A 34 -24.77 -1.58 27.41
C ASN A 34 -24.07 -2.90 27.02
N LEU A 35 -24.82 -3.98 26.77
CA LEU A 35 -24.27 -5.25 26.28
C LEU A 35 -23.82 -5.18 24.82
N ALA A 36 -24.47 -4.42 23.97
CA ALA A 36 -24.07 -4.23 22.58
C ALA A 36 -22.79 -3.39 22.47
N ILE A 37 -22.68 -2.32 23.27
CA ILE A 37 -21.48 -1.47 23.34
C ILE A 37 -20.31 -2.24 24.00
N HIS A 38 -20.59 -3.06 25.01
CA HIS A 38 -19.55 -3.87 25.66
C HIS A 38 -19.03 -5.00 24.76
N ARG A 39 -19.90 -5.64 23.96
CA ARG A 39 -19.48 -6.60 22.93
C ARG A 39 -18.72 -5.94 21.78
N TYR A 40 -19.08 -4.72 21.40
CA TYR A 40 -18.37 -3.97 20.36
C TYR A 40 -16.94 -3.62 20.83
N ASN A 41 -16.78 -3.17 22.06
CA ASN A 41 -15.45 -2.86 22.64
C ASN A 41 -14.62 -4.12 22.93
N GLN A 42 -15.21 -5.26 23.31
CA GLN A 42 -14.47 -6.51 23.50
C GLN A 42 -13.93 -7.11 22.18
N VAL A 43 -14.61 -6.87 21.05
CA VAL A 43 -14.12 -7.28 19.74
C VAL A 43 -12.95 -6.38 19.28
N TYR A 44 -12.92 -5.12 19.71
CA TYR A 44 -11.82 -4.21 19.37
C TYR A 44 -10.58 -4.38 20.27
N GLU A 45 -10.75 -4.75 21.53
CA GLU A 45 -9.61 -5.01 22.44
C GLU A 45 -8.93 -6.36 22.22
N SER A 46 -9.57 -7.34 21.57
CA SER A 46 -8.96 -8.63 21.24
C SER A 46 -8.08 -8.64 19.99
N PHE A 47 -8.04 -7.57 19.20
CA PHE A 47 -7.09 -7.34 18.10
C PHE A 47 -5.93 -6.42 18.49
N SER A 48 -5.41 -6.56 19.71
CA SER A 48 -4.12 -5.98 20.01
C SER A 48 -3.03 -6.80 19.32
N TYR A 49 -2.23 -6.14 18.53
CA TYR A 49 -1.10 -6.57 17.71
C TYR A 49 0.02 -7.23 18.55
N ARG A 50 -0.27 -8.38 19.18
CA ARG A 50 0.69 -9.13 20.01
C ARG A 50 0.75 -10.63 19.74
N SER A 51 0.28 -11.10 18.61
CA SER A 51 0.37 -12.55 18.31
C SER A 51 0.29 -12.85 16.82
N VAL A 52 1.32 -12.48 16.03
CA VAL A 52 1.65 -13.19 14.79
C VAL A 52 3.18 -13.24 14.63
N MET A 53 3.88 -13.62 15.67
CA MET A 53 5.21 -14.22 15.59
C MET A 53 5.18 -15.54 16.36
N THR A 54 4.32 -16.45 15.94
CA THR A 54 4.50 -17.86 16.28
C THR A 54 5.48 -18.42 15.25
N PRO A 55 6.60 -19.06 15.65
CA PRO A 55 7.46 -19.74 14.71
C PRO A 55 6.65 -20.86 14.06
N LEU A 56 6.44 -20.75 12.74
CA LEU A 56 5.92 -21.86 11.94
C LEU A 56 6.86 -23.05 12.12
N ALA A 57 6.28 -24.18 12.51
CA ALA A 57 6.97 -25.46 12.62
C ALA A 57 7.78 -25.69 11.32
N GLN A 58 9.08 -25.95 11.48
CA GLN A 58 9.97 -26.36 10.41
C GLN A 58 9.42 -27.64 9.79
N SER A 59 8.91 -27.52 8.57
CA SER A 59 8.77 -28.68 7.69
C SER A 59 10.15 -28.92 7.07
N ASP A 60 10.73 -30.07 7.37
CA ASP A 60 11.96 -30.60 6.77
C ASP A 60 11.82 -30.63 5.24
N HIS A 61 12.32 -29.60 4.57
CA HIS A 61 12.66 -29.63 3.16
C HIS A 61 14.17 -29.50 3.06
N GLY A 62 14.80 -30.49 2.40
CA GLY A 62 16.20 -30.76 2.32
C GLY A 62 17.14 -29.56 2.32
N ALA A 63 18.29 -29.70 2.94
CA ALA A 63 19.31 -28.72 3.23
C ALA A 63 19.72 -27.85 2.01
N ALA A 64 18.91 -26.84 1.70
CA ALA A 64 19.34 -25.69 0.93
C ALA A 64 19.99 -24.74 1.95
N THR A 65 21.22 -24.36 1.69
CA THR A 65 21.98 -23.35 2.45
C THR A 65 21.14 -22.08 2.49
N THR A 66 20.51 -21.79 3.63
CA THR A 66 19.68 -20.58 3.81
C THR A 66 20.62 -19.39 3.71
N SER A 67 20.56 -18.64 2.61
CA SER A 67 21.34 -17.41 2.44
C SER A 67 20.87 -16.39 3.49
N SER A 68 21.80 -15.62 4.06
CA SER A 68 21.45 -14.58 5.04
C SER A 68 20.56 -13.51 4.41
N SER A 69 19.71 -12.83 5.22
CA SER A 69 18.89 -11.71 4.74
C SER A 69 19.72 -10.62 4.05
N ALA A 70 20.99 -10.44 4.45
CA ALA A 70 21.94 -9.52 3.81
C ALA A 70 22.27 -9.95 2.37
N SER A 71 22.56 -11.24 2.13
CA SER A 71 22.83 -11.75 0.78
C SER A 71 21.56 -11.74 -0.09
N GLN A 72 20.39 -11.95 0.50
CA GLN A 72 19.10 -11.84 -0.19
C GLN A 72 18.82 -10.39 -0.62
N LEU A 73 19.06 -9.42 0.27
CA LEU A 73 18.95 -7.98 -0.09
C LEU A 73 19.95 -7.62 -1.20
N THR A 74 21.18 -8.14 -1.15
CA THR A 74 22.16 -7.95 -2.21
C THR A 74 21.65 -8.50 -3.54
N ALA A 75 21.01 -9.68 -3.55
CA ALA A 75 20.40 -10.24 -4.76
C ALA A 75 19.30 -9.34 -5.32
N LEU A 76 18.42 -8.82 -4.48
CA LEU A 76 17.37 -7.86 -4.86
C LEU A 76 17.94 -6.56 -5.46
N LEU A 77 19.05 -6.06 -4.92
CA LEU A 77 19.64 -4.80 -5.38
C LEU A 77 20.57 -4.92 -6.59
N GLN A 78 21.18 -6.10 -6.83
CA GLN A 78 22.26 -6.26 -7.85
C GLN A 78 22.01 -7.37 -8.86
N SER A 79 21.05 -8.26 -8.59
CA SER A 79 20.76 -9.43 -9.43
C SER A 79 19.25 -9.68 -9.51
N VAL A 80 18.78 -10.81 -8.97
CA VAL A 80 17.37 -11.20 -8.90
C VAL A 80 17.09 -11.88 -7.58
N GLY A 81 16.08 -11.37 -6.86
CA GLY A 81 15.44 -12.06 -5.75
C GLY A 81 14.03 -12.49 -6.12
N MET A 82 13.54 -13.54 -5.48
CA MET A 82 12.15 -13.97 -5.58
C MET A 82 11.59 -14.32 -4.21
N SER A 83 10.27 -14.21 -4.04
CA SER A 83 9.57 -14.57 -2.81
C SER A 83 8.12 -14.95 -3.10
N ARG A 84 7.48 -15.69 -2.20
CA ARG A 84 6.04 -15.95 -2.31
C ARG A 84 5.24 -14.72 -1.90
N LEU A 85 4.07 -14.55 -2.53
CA LEU A 85 3.11 -13.46 -2.26
C LEU A 85 1.94 -13.98 -1.39
N ASP A 86 2.25 -14.67 -0.29
CA ASP A 86 1.26 -15.31 0.58
C ASP A 86 0.38 -14.31 1.35
N GLN A 87 0.76 -13.02 1.38
CA GLN A 87 0.01 -11.96 2.05
C GLN A 87 -0.83 -11.10 1.09
N THR A 88 -0.89 -11.45 -0.18
CA THR A 88 -1.69 -10.75 -1.19
C THR A 88 -3.03 -11.45 -1.38
N GLY A 89 -4.08 -10.66 -1.51
CA GLY A 89 -5.43 -11.15 -1.76
C GLY A 89 -6.11 -10.42 -2.92
N TRP A 90 -7.18 -11.01 -3.43
CA TRP A 90 -7.87 -10.56 -4.63
C TRP A 90 -9.37 -10.51 -4.44
N ILE A 91 -10.00 -9.39 -4.81
CA ILE A 91 -11.45 -9.29 -4.97
C ILE A 91 -11.75 -9.17 -6.45
N ARG A 92 -12.56 -10.09 -6.99
CA ARG A 92 -13.13 -9.99 -8.33
C ARG A 92 -14.46 -9.26 -8.25
N ILE A 93 -14.62 -8.24 -9.10
CA ILE A 93 -15.81 -7.38 -9.16
C ILE A 93 -16.44 -7.53 -10.53
N THR A 94 -17.68 -8.00 -10.57
CA THR A 94 -18.46 -8.26 -11.80
C THR A 94 -19.75 -7.44 -11.81
N GLY A 95 -20.56 -7.58 -12.87
CA GLY A 95 -21.80 -6.84 -13.08
C GLY A 95 -21.64 -5.70 -14.10
N GLU A 96 -22.76 -5.27 -14.68
CA GLU A 96 -22.77 -4.25 -15.74
C GLU A 96 -22.32 -2.86 -15.21
N ASP A 97 -22.64 -2.56 -13.94
CA ASP A 97 -22.34 -1.28 -13.30
C ASP A 97 -20.94 -1.19 -12.68
N ARG A 98 -20.14 -2.29 -12.66
CA ARG A 98 -18.87 -2.41 -11.92
C ARG A 98 -17.89 -1.25 -12.11
N VAL A 99 -17.70 -0.81 -13.35
CA VAL A 99 -16.73 0.26 -13.66
C VAL A 99 -17.23 1.61 -13.16
N ARG A 100 -18.48 1.95 -13.49
CA ARG A 100 -19.10 3.21 -13.06
C ARG A 100 -19.16 3.31 -11.53
N TRP A 101 -19.62 2.23 -10.90
CA TRP A 101 -19.82 2.15 -9.46
C TRP A 101 -18.46 2.22 -8.72
N LEU A 102 -17.50 1.37 -9.08
CA LEU A 102 -16.19 1.36 -8.38
C LEU A 102 -15.41 2.65 -8.64
N ASN A 103 -15.54 3.26 -9.83
CA ASN A 103 -14.94 4.56 -10.10
C ASN A 103 -15.45 5.66 -9.14
N GLY A 104 -16.65 5.53 -8.58
CA GLY A 104 -17.17 6.39 -7.53
C GLY A 104 -16.67 6.06 -6.12
N MET A 105 -15.94 4.98 -5.92
CA MET A 105 -15.47 4.50 -4.62
C MET A 105 -13.96 4.68 -4.40
N VAL A 106 -13.19 4.85 -5.48
CA VAL A 106 -11.72 4.87 -5.44
C VAL A 106 -11.14 6.20 -5.90
N THR A 107 -9.92 6.49 -5.52
CA THR A 107 -9.30 7.81 -5.71
C THR A 107 -8.72 8.03 -7.10
N ASN A 108 -8.31 6.98 -7.80
CA ASN A 108 -7.80 7.09 -9.17
C ASN A 108 -8.89 6.80 -10.20
N SER A 109 -8.67 7.15 -11.49
CA SER A 109 -9.63 6.88 -12.54
C SER A 109 -9.48 5.47 -13.07
N ILE A 110 -10.58 4.70 -13.05
CA ILE A 110 -10.65 3.37 -13.66
C ILE A 110 -11.65 3.34 -14.82
N GLN A 111 -12.25 4.50 -15.15
CA GLN A 111 -13.34 4.60 -16.14
C GLN A 111 -12.91 4.12 -17.52
N ASP A 112 -11.70 4.46 -17.93
CA ASP A 112 -11.19 4.20 -19.27
C ASP A 112 -9.91 3.33 -19.25
N LEU A 113 -9.72 2.51 -18.20
CA LEU A 113 -8.60 1.58 -18.14
C LEU A 113 -8.72 0.53 -19.25
N PRO A 114 -7.73 0.41 -20.14
CA PRO A 114 -7.68 -0.69 -21.09
C PRO A 114 -7.59 -2.05 -20.40
N ASN A 115 -8.10 -3.10 -21.03
CA ASN A 115 -7.94 -4.46 -20.51
C ASN A 115 -6.46 -4.80 -20.28
N GLY A 116 -6.16 -5.39 -19.14
CA GLY A 116 -4.81 -5.71 -18.71
C GLY A 116 -4.06 -4.54 -18.07
N LYS A 117 -4.57 -3.32 -18.12
CA LYS A 117 -3.98 -2.17 -17.41
C LYS A 117 -4.61 -2.00 -16.03
N GLY A 118 -3.84 -1.44 -15.13
CA GLY A 118 -4.26 -1.15 -13.77
C GLY A 118 -3.74 0.18 -13.25
N ASN A 119 -4.15 0.53 -12.05
CA ASN A 119 -3.60 1.64 -11.29
C ASN A 119 -3.78 1.47 -9.78
N TYR A 120 -2.95 2.16 -9.03
CA TYR A 120 -3.01 2.19 -7.57
C TYR A 120 -4.04 3.19 -7.07
N ASN A 121 -4.78 2.81 -6.04
CA ASN A 121 -5.91 3.54 -5.50
C ASN A 121 -5.93 3.50 -3.97
N PHE A 122 -6.55 4.51 -3.38
CA PHE A 122 -7.07 4.46 -2.03
C PHE A 122 -8.60 4.33 -2.04
N LEU A 123 -9.13 3.67 -1.02
CA LEU A 123 -10.53 3.76 -0.62
C LEU A 123 -10.60 4.71 0.56
N LEU A 124 -11.56 5.64 0.54
CA LEU A 124 -11.66 6.68 1.56
C LEU A 124 -12.96 6.57 2.35
N SER A 125 -12.94 7.09 3.57
CA SER A 125 -14.16 7.44 4.30
C SER A 125 -14.78 8.73 3.74
N VAL A 126 -16.01 9.04 4.12
CA VAL A 126 -16.67 10.32 3.81
C VAL A 126 -15.83 11.54 4.28
N GLN A 127 -15.03 11.35 5.35
CA GLN A 127 -14.14 12.37 5.88
C GLN A 127 -12.77 12.44 5.15
N GLY A 128 -12.62 11.71 4.03
CA GLY A 128 -11.40 11.69 3.23
C GLY A 128 -10.22 10.94 3.86
N ARG A 129 -10.46 10.13 4.89
CA ARG A 129 -9.43 9.28 5.53
C ARG A 129 -9.28 7.99 4.78
N ILE A 130 -8.06 7.50 4.65
CA ILE A 130 -7.76 6.24 3.98
C ILE A 130 -8.34 5.09 4.81
N GLN A 131 -9.09 4.21 4.15
CA GLN A 131 -9.68 2.99 4.73
C GLN A 131 -9.05 1.72 4.17
N GLY A 132 -8.24 1.86 3.14
CA GLY A 132 -7.49 0.79 2.51
C GLY A 132 -6.84 1.26 1.23
N ASP A 133 -5.96 0.43 0.69
CA ASP A 133 -5.26 0.63 -0.56
C ASP A 133 -5.36 -0.60 -1.46
N THR A 134 -5.26 -0.39 -2.75
CA THR A 134 -5.42 -1.46 -3.74
C THR A 134 -4.84 -1.08 -5.10
N VAL A 135 -4.40 -2.08 -5.85
CA VAL A 135 -4.21 -1.97 -7.29
C VAL A 135 -5.44 -2.57 -7.99
N ILE A 136 -6.01 -1.85 -8.94
CA ILE A 136 -7.18 -2.32 -9.69
C ILE A 136 -6.78 -2.54 -11.13
N PHE A 137 -7.03 -3.75 -11.65
CA PHE A 137 -6.80 -4.13 -13.03
C PHE A 137 -8.13 -4.29 -13.77
N ALA A 138 -8.19 -3.79 -15.01
CA ALA A 138 -9.34 -4.01 -15.89
C ALA A 138 -9.22 -5.34 -16.62
N GLU A 139 -10.32 -6.11 -16.61
CA GLU A 139 -10.53 -7.30 -17.44
C GLU A 139 -11.77 -7.12 -18.32
N PRO A 140 -11.96 -7.93 -19.39
CA PRO A 140 -13.11 -7.77 -20.29
C PRO A 140 -14.47 -7.83 -19.57
N ASP A 141 -14.59 -8.69 -18.58
CA ASP A 141 -15.85 -8.97 -17.87
C ASP A 141 -15.80 -8.66 -16.37
N ALA A 142 -14.67 -8.19 -15.84
CA ALA A 142 -14.46 -7.92 -14.42
C ALA A 142 -13.48 -6.77 -14.18
N LEU A 143 -13.42 -6.34 -12.91
CA LEU A 143 -12.28 -5.64 -12.34
C LEU A 143 -11.64 -6.57 -11.30
N LEU A 144 -10.32 -6.61 -11.27
CA LEU A 144 -9.57 -7.33 -10.24
C LEU A 144 -8.94 -6.30 -9.30
N MET A 145 -9.27 -6.41 -8.03
CA MET A 145 -8.74 -5.58 -6.97
C MET A 145 -7.72 -6.40 -6.17
N GLU A 146 -6.46 -6.03 -6.28
CA GLU A 146 -5.34 -6.58 -5.52
C GLU A 146 -5.10 -5.76 -4.27
N THR A 147 -4.95 -6.41 -3.12
CA THR A 147 -4.64 -5.77 -1.84
C THR A 147 -3.97 -6.76 -0.88
N SER A 148 -3.58 -6.32 0.32
CA SER A 148 -3.18 -7.27 1.37
C SER A 148 -4.36 -8.17 1.75
N SER A 149 -4.11 -9.46 1.91
CA SER A 149 -5.13 -10.44 2.33
C SER A 149 -5.83 -10.05 3.63
N SER A 150 -5.13 -9.36 4.53
CA SER A 150 -5.70 -8.84 5.77
C SER A 150 -6.74 -7.73 5.57
N GLN A 151 -6.72 -7.03 4.45
CA GLN A 151 -7.67 -5.96 4.11
C GLN A 151 -8.96 -6.49 3.47
N ILE A 152 -8.95 -7.69 2.87
CA ILE A 152 -10.08 -8.26 2.11
C ILE A 152 -11.41 -8.18 2.88
N PRO A 153 -11.53 -8.66 4.14
CA PRO A 153 -12.81 -8.62 4.84
C PRO A 153 -13.31 -7.19 5.08
N ALA A 154 -12.40 -6.27 5.45
CA ALA A 154 -12.76 -4.89 5.75
C ALA A 154 -13.17 -4.12 4.49
N LEU A 155 -12.44 -4.29 3.38
CA LEU A 155 -12.74 -3.64 2.10
C LEU A 155 -14.02 -4.19 1.47
N THR A 156 -14.23 -5.51 1.51
CA THR A 156 -15.49 -6.11 1.04
C THR A 156 -16.67 -5.56 1.83
N ALA A 157 -16.59 -5.53 3.17
CA ALA A 157 -17.66 -4.99 4.00
C ALA A 157 -17.87 -3.47 3.83
N LEU A 158 -16.80 -2.71 3.52
CA LEU A 158 -16.89 -1.29 3.19
C LEU A 158 -17.66 -1.09 1.87
N LEU A 159 -17.26 -1.78 0.82
CA LEU A 159 -17.80 -1.66 -0.52
C LEU A 159 -19.24 -2.16 -0.60
N ASP A 160 -19.57 -3.29 0.03
CA ASP A 160 -20.91 -3.89 0.04
C ASP A 160 -22.00 -2.92 0.53
N ARG A 161 -21.66 -2.03 1.48
CA ARG A 161 -22.60 -1.00 1.99
C ARG A 161 -23.06 0.00 0.94
N PHE A 162 -22.31 0.15 -0.16
CA PHE A 162 -22.62 1.08 -1.24
C PHE A 162 -23.22 0.41 -2.48
N ILE A 163 -23.43 -0.90 -2.46
CA ILE A 163 -24.17 -1.63 -3.48
C ILE A 163 -25.64 -1.61 -3.09
N ILE A 164 -26.41 -0.68 -3.66
CA ILE A 164 -27.84 -0.50 -3.30
C ILE A 164 -28.73 -0.96 -4.45
N MET A 165 -28.54 -0.44 -5.67
CA MET A 165 -29.35 -0.73 -6.85
C MET A 165 -28.45 -0.99 -8.07
N ASP A 166 -27.15 -1.03 -7.86
CA ASP A 166 -26.17 -1.27 -8.92
C ASP A 166 -26.05 -2.78 -9.17
N ASP A 167 -25.93 -3.18 -10.42
CA ASP A 167 -25.56 -4.53 -10.80
C ASP A 167 -24.06 -4.74 -10.60
N VAL A 168 -23.69 -5.11 -9.37
CA VAL A 168 -22.31 -5.33 -8.93
C VAL A 168 -22.26 -6.51 -7.96
N GLU A 169 -21.34 -7.44 -8.19
CA GLU A 169 -21.02 -8.55 -7.31
C GLU A 169 -19.54 -8.50 -6.90
N LEU A 170 -19.26 -8.67 -5.61
CA LEU A 170 -17.92 -8.75 -5.03
C LEU A 170 -17.63 -10.20 -4.64
N ARG A 171 -16.51 -10.75 -5.10
CA ARG A 171 -16.10 -12.11 -4.77
C ARG A 171 -14.63 -12.12 -4.34
N ASP A 172 -14.35 -12.64 -3.15
CA ASP A 172 -12.99 -13.01 -2.75
C ASP A 172 -12.52 -14.21 -3.57
N VAL A 173 -11.45 -14.02 -4.35
CA VAL A 173 -10.84 -15.03 -5.20
C VAL A 173 -9.37 -15.29 -4.82
N SER A 174 -8.97 -14.90 -3.63
CA SER A 174 -7.57 -14.98 -3.16
C SER A 174 -7.00 -16.40 -3.21
N THR A 175 -7.84 -17.42 -3.01
CA THR A 175 -7.40 -18.83 -3.01
C THR A 175 -7.36 -19.46 -4.40
N SER A 176 -7.82 -18.76 -5.45
CA SER A 176 -7.87 -19.32 -6.81
C SER A 176 -6.51 -19.35 -7.50
N SER A 177 -5.54 -18.59 -7.02
CA SER A 177 -4.17 -18.56 -7.54
C SER A 177 -3.17 -18.33 -6.42
N SER A 178 -1.90 -18.62 -6.68
CA SER A 178 -0.78 -18.29 -5.81
C SER A 178 0.20 -17.40 -6.56
N GLY A 179 0.90 -16.54 -5.83
CA GLY A 179 1.78 -15.54 -6.40
C GLY A 179 3.25 -15.71 -6.04
N LEU A 180 4.13 -15.29 -6.95
CA LEU A 180 5.56 -15.10 -6.73
C LEU A 180 5.95 -13.68 -7.11
N LEU A 181 6.67 -13.02 -6.23
CA LEU A 181 7.45 -11.83 -6.54
C LEU A 181 8.76 -12.23 -7.21
N VAL A 182 9.16 -11.51 -8.26
CA VAL A 182 10.50 -11.55 -8.87
C VAL A 182 10.98 -10.11 -9.01
N ALA A 183 12.04 -9.74 -8.31
CA ALA A 183 12.52 -8.36 -8.28
C ALA A 183 14.05 -8.27 -8.40
N GLY A 184 14.51 -7.17 -8.98
CA GLY A 184 15.91 -6.87 -9.13
C GLY A 184 16.29 -6.39 -10.53
N PRO A 185 17.48 -5.79 -10.72
CA PRO A 185 17.88 -5.19 -11.99
C PRO A 185 17.99 -6.19 -13.16
N LYS A 186 18.09 -7.48 -12.88
CA LYS A 186 18.13 -8.53 -13.89
C LYS A 186 16.84 -9.34 -13.99
N ALA A 187 15.75 -8.93 -13.30
CA ALA A 187 14.51 -9.70 -13.24
C ALA A 187 13.91 -9.95 -14.64
N ALA A 188 13.78 -8.92 -15.47
CA ALA A 188 13.23 -9.07 -16.82
C ALA A 188 14.06 -10.03 -17.70
N SER A 189 15.38 -9.93 -17.66
CA SER A 189 16.26 -10.82 -18.43
C SER A 189 16.21 -12.27 -17.95
N LEU A 190 16.06 -12.50 -16.65
CA LEU A 190 15.92 -13.84 -16.09
C LEU A 190 14.56 -14.44 -16.43
N LEU A 191 13.48 -13.65 -16.36
CA LEU A 191 12.15 -14.10 -16.80
C LEU A 191 12.13 -14.49 -18.28
N ALA A 192 12.79 -13.72 -19.14
CA ALA A 192 12.93 -14.08 -20.57
C ALA A 192 13.67 -15.42 -20.78
N GLN A 193 14.68 -15.75 -19.97
CA GLN A 193 15.39 -17.04 -20.04
C GLN A 193 14.49 -18.23 -19.75
N ILE A 194 13.49 -18.06 -18.85
CA ILE A 194 12.49 -19.09 -18.56
C ILE A 194 11.25 -18.98 -19.48
N LYS A 195 11.32 -18.21 -20.57
CA LYS A 195 10.28 -18.00 -21.57
C LYS A 195 9.05 -17.22 -21.06
N LEU A 196 9.24 -16.37 -20.08
CA LEU A 196 8.28 -15.35 -19.66
C LEU A 196 8.84 -13.99 -20.09
N ASP A 197 8.47 -13.54 -21.30
CA ASP A 197 8.90 -12.24 -21.81
C ASP A 197 8.04 -11.12 -21.23
N VAL A 198 8.69 -10.19 -20.55
CA VAL A 198 8.08 -9.06 -19.81
C VAL A 198 8.66 -7.71 -20.25
N GLY A 199 9.54 -7.69 -21.27
CA GLY A 199 10.33 -6.51 -21.61
C GLY A 199 9.53 -5.30 -22.09
N ASP A 200 8.29 -5.50 -22.53
CA ASP A 200 7.37 -4.46 -23.03
C ASP A 200 6.22 -4.16 -22.05
N LEU A 201 6.16 -4.80 -20.87
CA LEU A 201 5.13 -4.52 -19.88
C LEU A 201 5.38 -3.16 -19.21
N GLU A 202 4.36 -2.30 -19.23
CA GLU A 202 4.36 -1.05 -18.45
C GLU A 202 3.99 -1.32 -16.98
N THR A 203 4.38 -0.40 -16.09
CA THR A 203 3.98 -0.50 -14.67
C THR A 203 2.46 -0.55 -14.54
N PHE A 204 1.97 -1.45 -13.68
CA PHE A 204 0.57 -1.81 -13.54
C PHE A 204 -0.06 -2.44 -14.79
N GLU A 205 0.73 -3.03 -15.66
CA GLU A 205 0.22 -3.89 -16.72
C GLU A 205 0.25 -5.35 -16.29
N ARG A 206 -0.85 -6.04 -16.59
CA ARG A 206 -1.07 -7.46 -16.36
C ARG A 206 -1.28 -8.17 -17.70
N ARG A 207 -0.55 -9.26 -17.93
CA ARG A 207 -0.64 -10.07 -19.15
C ARG A 207 -0.75 -11.55 -18.77
N SER A 208 -1.69 -12.24 -19.39
CA SER A 208 -1.77 -13.71 -19.31
C SER A 208 -0.93 -14.34 -20.42
N THR A 209 -0.10 -15.31 -20.06
CA THR A 209 0.75 -16.04 -20.99
C THR A 209 0.78 -17.53 -20.64
N SER A 210 1.08 -18.38 -21.63
CA SER A 210 1.26 -19.81 -21.39
C SER A 210 2.71 -20.11 -21.03
N TRP A 211 2.91 -20.87 -19.94
CA TRP A 211 4.20 -21.35 -19.51
C TRP A 211 4.10 -22.85 -19.15
N ASN A 212 4.86 -23.72 -19.87
CA ASN A 212 4.83 -25.17 -19.68
C ASN A 212 3.42 -25.77 -19.61
N ALA A 213 2.53 -25.37 -20.52
CA ALA A 213 1.10 -25.74 -20.59
C ALA A 213 0.20 -25.17 -19.47
N SER A 214 0.75 -24.41 -18.52
CA SER A 214 -0.02 -23.68 -17.51
C SER A 214 -0.21 -22.22 -17.92
N GLN A 215 -1.30 -21.59 -17.44
CA GLN A 215 -1.48 -20.15 -17.59
C GLN A 215 -0.80 -19.42 -16.44
N VAL A 216 0.01 -18.42 -16.79
CA VAL A 216 0.67 -17.53 -15.83
C VAL A 216 0.26 -16.10 -16.14
N ASN A 217 -0.28 -15.41 -15.14
CA ASN A 217 -0.51 -13.97 -15.23
C ASN A 217 0.73 -13.26 -14.71
N VAL A 218 1.33 -12.45 -15.55
CA VAL A 218 2.48 -11.63 -15.20
C VAL A 218 2.03 -10.20 -15.00
N ILE A 219 2.44 -9.58 -13.91
CA ILE A 219 2.18 -8.18 -13.58
C ILE A 219 3.52 -7.46 -13.46
N HIS A 220 3.66 -6.30 -14.09
CA HIS A 220 4.74 -5.37 -13.78
C HIS A 220 4.28 -4.48 -12.63
N ALA A 221 4.66 -4.85 -11.42
CA ALA A 221 4.28 -4.14 -10.20
C ALA A 221 5.09 -2.85 -10.02
N TYR A 222 4.52 -1.90 -9.29
CA TYR A 222 5.22 -0.66 -8.95
C TYR A 222 6.38 -0.92 -7.98
N SER A 223 7.55 -0.43 -8.32
CA SER A 223 8.72 -0.40 -7.45
C SER A 223 9.65 0.73 -7.93
N PRO A 224 9.95 1.73 -7.10
CA PRO A 224 10.74 2.88 -7.52
C PRO A 224 12.25 2.64 -7.54
N LEU A 225 12.74 1.52 -6.99
CA LEU A 225 14.17 1.25 -6.86
C LEU A 225 14.67 0.17 -7.83
N VAL A 226 13.94 -0.94 -7.98
CA VAL A 226 14.32 -2.05 -8.86
C VAL A 226 13.11 -2.56 -9.64
N PRO A 227 13.27 -3.08 -10.88
CA PRO A 227 12.17 -3.75 -11.57
C PRO A 227 11.54 -4.85 -10.72
N ARG A 228 10.21 -4.88 -10.66
CA ARG A 228 9.43 -5.82 -9.87
C ARG A 228 8.33 -6.44 -10.71
N PHE A 229 8.27 -7.76 -10.74
CA PHE A 229 7.22 -8.51 -11.42
C PHE A 229 6.54 -9.45 -10.45
N GLU A 230 5.26 -9.72 -10.71
CA GLU A 230 4.47 -10.70 -9.99
C GLU A 230 4.00 -11.76 -10.97
N LEU A 231 4.15 -13.02 -10.58
CA LEU A 231 3.73 -14.19 -11.36
C LEU A 231 2.60 -14.86 -10.60
N TRP A 232 1.41 -14.88 -11.18
CA TRP A 232 0.22 -15.48 -10.58
C TRP A 232 -0.23 -16.68 -11.41
N ALA A 233 -0.32 -17.85 -10.78
CA ALA A 233 -0.67 -19.10 -11.43
C ALA A 233 -1.42 -20.03 -10.48
N ASP A 234 -1.92 -21.14 -11.01
CA ASP A 234 -2.46 -22.21 -10.18
C ASP A 234 -1.43 -22.67 -9.14
N PRO A 235 -1.86 -22.98 -7.91
CA PRO A 235 -0.95 -23.36 -6.83
C PRO A 235 0.03 -24.49 -7.18
N GLU A 236 -0.37 -25.42 -8.06
CA GLU A 236 0.47 -26.54 -8.54
C GLU A 236 1.59 -26.10 -9.48
N THR A 237 1.47 -24.95 -10.16
CA THR A 237 2.46 -24.38 -11.07
C THR A 237 3.58 -23.64 -10.32
N ILE A 238 3.28 -23.08 -9.15
CA ILE A 238 4.22 -22.24 -8.39
C ILE A 238 5.52 -22.98 -8.00
N PRO A 239 5.51 -24.23 -7.52
CA PRO A 239 6.76 -24.95 -7.24
C PRO A 239 7.67 -25.07 -8.45
N GLN A 240 7.10 -25.32 -9.64
CA GLN A 240 7.86 -25.44 -10.91
C GLN A 240 8.46 -24.08 -11.32
N LEU A 241 7.74 -22.98 -11.12
CA LEU A 241 8.24 -21.63 -11.35
C LEU A 241 9.40 -21.32 -10.40
N ILE A 242 9.28 -21.65 -9.10
CA ILE A 242 10.35 -21.48 -8.12
C ILE A 242 11.61 -22.23 -8.55
N GLU A 243 11.48 -23.51 -8.88
CA GLU A 243 12.60 -24.35 -9.32
C GLU A 243 13.27 -23.77 -10.58
N SER A 244 12.48 -23.37 -11.58
CA SER A 244 13.01 -22.78 -12.82
C SER A 244 13.74 -21.46 -12.57
N LEU A 245 13.21 -20.59 -11.70
CA LEU A 245 13.83 -19.32 -11.32
C LEU A 245 15.15 -19.56 -10.54
N GLN A 246 15.17 -20.52 -9.60
CA GLN A 246 16.38 -20.87 -8.85
C GLN A 246 17.47 -21.43 -9.76
N ASN A 247 17.11 -22.34 -10.65
CA ASN A 247 18.05 -22.91 -11.64
C ASN A 247 18.60 -21.85 -12.60
N SER A 248 17.87 -20.74 -12.79
CA SER A 248 18.31 -19.58 -13.58
C SER A 248 19.05 -18.52 -12.74
N GLY A 249 19.27 -18.75 -11.44
CA GLY A 249 20.07 -17.92 -10.56
C GLY A 249 19.32 -16.90 -9.71
N ALA A 250 17.99 -16.99 -9.59
CA ALA A 250 17.24 -16.18 -8.65
C ALA A 250 17.47 -16.66 -7.20
N ALA A 251 17.71 -15.73 -6.29
CA ALA A 251 17.79 -16.02 -4.86
C ALA A 251 16.41 -16.04 -4.23
N TYR A 252 16.11 -17.06 -3.42
CA TYR A 252 14.90 -17.03 -2.61
C TYR A 252 15.06 -16.03 -1.45
N CYS A 253 14.10 -15.14 -1.28
CA CYS A 253 14.13 -14.01 -0.36
C CYS A 253 13.05 -14.19 0.72
N GLU A 254 13.47 -14.10 1.97
CA GLU A 254 12.60 -14.11 3.13
C GLU A 254 11.95 -12.73 3.35
N PRO A 255 10.83 -12.65 4.11
CA PRO A 255 10.10 -11.40 4.35
C PRO A 255 10.96 -10.24 4.84
N GLN A 256 11.99 -10.51 5.65
CA GLN A 256 12.89 -9.49 6.19
C GLN A 256 13.65 -8.72 5.10
N SER A 257 14.14 -9.41 4.07
CA SER A 257 14.87 -8.75 2.98
C SER A 257 13.95 -7.93 2.07
N LEU A 258 12.69 -8.35 1.92
CA LEU A 258 11.66 -7.58 1.21
C LEU A 258 11.23 -6.34 2.01
N GLU A 259 11.11 -6.45 3.32
CA GLU A 259 10.83 -5.29 4.18
C GLU A 259 11.97 -4.26 4.11
N TRP A 260 13.23 -4.71 4.09
CA TRP A 260 14.36 -3.82 3.88
C TRP A 260 14.32 -3.13 2.51
N LEU A 261 13.98 -3.87 1.43
CA LEU A 261 13.80 -3.28 0.11
C LEU A 261 12.70 -2.21 0.13
N ARG A 262 11.53 -2.50 0.72
CA ARG A 262 10.42 -1.55 0.85
C ARG A 262 10.84 -0.26 1.58
N ILE A 263 11.61 -0.38 2.66
CA ILE A 263 12.11 0.78 3.43
C ILE A 263 13.11 1.59 2.59
N LEU A 264 14.00 0.92 1.82
CA LEU A 264 14.89 1.59 0.86
C LEU A 264 14.12 2.33 -0.23
N GLU A 265 13.01 1.77 -0.68
CA GLU A 265 12.10 2.39 -1.66
C GLU A 265 11.36 3.60 -1.09
N GLY A 266 11.23 3.69 0.23
CA GLY A 266 10.40 4.69 0.88
C GLY A 266 8.90 4.47 0.67
N THR A 267 8.50 3.24 0.35
CA THR A 267 7.11 2.89 0.06
C THR A 267 6.35 2.62 1.36
N PRO A 268 5.27 3.37 1.66
CA PRO A 268 4.47 3.12 2.85
C PRO A 268 3.66 1.83 2.73
N LEU A 269 3.43 1.17 3.87
CA LEU A 269 2.62 -0.04 3.99
C LEU A 269 1.33 0.28 4.76
N TYR A 270 0.18 -0.09 4.19
CA TYR A 270 -1.10 0.04 4.89
C TYR A 270 -1.14 -0.91 6.11
N GLY A 271 -1.63 -0.39 7.22
CA GLY A 271 -1.67 -1.08 8.51
C GLY A 271 -0.43 -0.84 9.38
N ALA A 272 0.72 -0.53 8.77
CA ALA A 272 1.94 -0.14 9.49
C ALA A 272 2.16 1.38 9.43
N ASP A 273 2.41 1.89 8.24
CA ASP A 273 2.67 3.31 8.00
C ASP A 273 1.37 4.09 7.76
N ILE A 274 0.55 3.62 6.84
CA ILE A 274 -0.77 4.22 6.55
C ILE A 274 -1.82 3.52 7.40
N ARG A 275 -2.52 4.29 8.20
CA ARG A 275 -3.63 3.83 9.05
C ARG A 275 -4.90 4.61 8.70
N ASP A 276 -6.03 4.30 9.29
CA ASP A 276 -7.35 4.91 9.04
C ASP A 276 -7.47 6.39 9.44
N ARG A 277 -6.42 7.00 9.96
CA ARG A 277 -6.33 8.43 10.32
C ARG A 277 -5.60 9.30 9.27
N GLU A 278 -4.85 8.70 8.34
CA GLU A 278 -4.08 9.41 7.35
C GLU A 278 -4.93 9.92 6.18
N LEU A 279 -4.50 11.04 5.58
CA LEU A 279 -5.07 11.61 4.37
C LEU A 279 -4.21 11.20 3.16
N PRO A 280 -4.79 11.02 1.96
CA PRO A 280 -4.03 10.62 0.77
C PRO A 280 -2.80 11.49 0.50
N GLN A 281 -2.94 12.81 0.61
CA GLN A 281 -1.85 13.75 0.34
C GLN A 281 -0.74 13.71 1.39
N GLU A 282 -1.00 13.18 2.59
CA GLU A 282 0.02 13.01 3.62
C GLU A 282 0.99 11.88 3.29
N THR A 283 0.57 10.90 2.47
CA THR A 283 1.33 9.67 2.21
C THR A 283 2.44 9.80 1.17
N GLY A 284 2.44 10.88 0.39
CA GLY A 284 3.36 11.05 -0.74
C GLY A 284 3.01 10.19 -1.97
N GLN A 285 1.97 9.34 -1.92
CA GLN A 285 1.56 8.46 -3.02
C GLN A 285 0.69 9.20 -4.04
N THR A 286 1.30 10.16 -4.75
CA THR A 286 0.57 11.04 -5.69
C THR A 286 -0.04 10.28 -6.87
N HIS A 287 0.55 9.15 -7.26
CA HIS A 287 0.06 8.27 -8.32
C HIS A 287 -1.24 7.53 -7.96
N ALA A 288 -1.66 7.56 -6.69
CA ALA A 288 -2.96 7.04 -6.25
C ALA A 288 -4.12 8.01 -6.49
N LEU A 289 -3.86 9.25 -6.91
CA LEU A 289 -4.85 10.32 -6.97
C LEU A 289 -5.05 10.83 -8.41
N HIS A 290 -6.29 10.86 -8.87
CA HIS A 290 -6.64 11.45 -10.16
C HIS A 290 -7.55 12.65 -9.96
N PHE A 291 -7.02 13.85 -10.24
CA PHE A 291 -7.69 15.12 -9.94
C PHE A 291 -8.69 15.60 -11.01
N ALA A 292 -8.73 14.95 -12.17
CA ALA A 292 -9.65 15.32 -13.25
C ALA A 292 -10.80 14.31 -13.45
N LYS A 293 -10.90 13.28 -12.58
CA LYS A 293 -12.01 12.32 -12.62
C LYS A 293 -13.29 12.89 -12.00
N GLY A 294 -14.42 12.21 -12.24
CA GLY A 294 -15.72 12.52 -11.61
C GLY A 294 -15.72 12.34 -10.09
N CYS A 295 -16.89 12.54 -9.48
CA CYS A 295 -17.05 12.46 -8.03
C CYS A 295 -16.75 11.05 -7.50
N TYR A 296 -16.11 10.99 -6.32
CA TYR A 296 -15.87 9.76 -5.57
C TYR A 296 -15.97 10.00 -4.07
N LEU A 297 -16.10 8.93 -3.30
CA LEU A 297 -16.25 8.99 -1.85
C LEU A 297 -15.04 9.68 -1.19
N GLY A 298 -15.29 10.70 -0.36
CA GLY A 298 -14.24 11.46 0.35
C GLY A 298 -13.54 12.54 -0.48
N GLN A 299 -13.90 12.74 -1.76
CA GLN A 299 -13.27 13.71 -2.67
C GLN A 299 -13.28 15.15 -2.14
N GLU A 300 -14.32 15.59 -1.45
CA GLU A 300 -14.42 16.99 -0.98
C GLU A 300 -13.20 17.40 -0.14
N ILE A 301 -12.73 16.52 0.72
CA ILE A 301 -11.56 16.78 1.56
C ILE A 301 -10.28 16.80 0.73
N VAL A 302 -10.14 15.86 -0.20
CA VAL A 302 -8.99 15.76 -1.11
C VAL A 302 -8.86 17.04 -1.96
N GLU A 303 -9.96 17.50 -2.56
CA GLU A 303 -9.99 18.72 -3.37
C GLU A 303 -9.79 19.99 -2.52
N ARG A 304 -10.33 20.04 -1.32
CA ARG A 304 -10.11 21.16 -0.40
C ARG A 304 -8.65 21.32 -0.01
N ILE A 305 -7.95 20.20 0.24
CA ILE A 305 -6.51 20.21 0.53
C ILE A 305 -5.73 20.67 -0.70
N ARG A 306 -6.07 20.14 -1.89
CA ARG A 306 -5.46 20.55 -3.15
C ARG A 306 -5.60 22.05 -3.42
N SER A 307 -6.80 22.61 -3.21
CA SER A 307 -7.12 24.01 -3.55
C SER A 307 -6.63 25.03 -2.52
N ARG A 308 -6.54 24.65 -1.25
CA ARG A 308 -6.18 25.56 -0.14
C ARG A 308 -4.75 25.40 0.35
N GLY A 309 -3.97 24.51 -0.26
CA GLY A 309 -2.55 24.33 0.04
C GLY A 309 -2.26 23.06 0.86
N ASN A 310 -1.53 23.10 1.90
CA ASN A 310 -0.68 22.04 2.41
C ASN A 310 -1.34 21.14 3.47
N VAL A 311 -1.00 19.86 3.43
CA VAL A 311 -1.14 18.98 4.58
C VAL A 311 -0.21 19.45 5.71
N HIS A 312 -0.62 19.18 6.95
CA HIS A 312 0.19 19.58 8.11
C HIS A 312 1.38 18.66 8.37
N ARG A 313 1.34 17.43 7.86
CA ARG A 313 2.39 16.42 7.99
C ARG A 313 2.56 15.67 6.67
N THR A 314 3.71 15.08 6.50
CA THR A 314 4.06 14.31 5.30
C THR A 314 4.81 13.04 5.69
N PHE A 315 4.59 11.99 4.93
CA PHE A 315 5.37 10.76 5.00
C PHE A 315 6.76 11.02 4.43
N SER A 316 7.79 10.57 5.14
CA SER A 316 9.18 10.84 4.79
C SER A 316 10.09 9.69 5.20
N ALA A 317 11.25 9.60 4.54
CA ALA A 317 12.31 8.68 4.90
C ALA A 317 13.39 9.42 5.71
N PHE A 318 14.04 8.69 6.63
CA PHE A 318 15.05 9.24 7.54
C PHE A 318 16.26 8.30 7.62
N LEU A 319 17.45 8.91 7.58
CA LEU A 319 18.68 8.26 8.02
C LEU A 319 18.81 8.45 9.54
N LEU A 320 19.00 7.37 10.27
CA LEU A 320 19.12 7.41 11.73
C LEU A 320 20.57 7.34 12.16
N THR A 321 20.95 8.18 13.15
CA THR A 321 22.25 8.13 13.84
C THR A 321 22.02 7.98 15.33
N GLY A 322 22.77 7.06 15.97
CA GLY A 322 22.58 6.69 17.38
C GLY A 322 21.99 5.30 17.56
N ALA A 323 21.29 5.08 18.66
CA ALA A 323 20.63 3.81 18.94
C ALA A 323 19.44 3.57 17.99
N THR A 324 19.20 2.32 17.58
CA THR A 324 18.00 1.97 16.78
C THR A 324 16.76 2.06 17.67
N PRO A 325 15.80 2.96 17.38
CA PRO A 325 14.62 3.13 18.21
C PRO A 325 13.58 2.04 17.94
N PRO A 326 12.61 1.80 18.84
CA PRO A 326 11.46 0.97 18.54
C PRO A 326 10.51 1.66 17.54
N VAL A 327 9.72 0.86 16.80
CA VAL A 327 8.61 1.35 15.96
C VAL A 327 7.62 2.13 16.82
N GLY A 328 7.09 3.23 16.31
CA GLY A 328 6.22 4.15 17.04
C GLY A 328 6.97 5.23 17.83
N SER A 329 8.30 5.29 17.73
CA SER A 329 9.09 6.34 18.40
C SER A 329 8.74 7.74 17.90
N SER A 330 8.54 8.66 18.84
CA SER A 330 8.28 10.07 18.53
C SER A 330 9.50 10.76 17.95
N LEU A 331 9.26 11.62 16.96
CA LEU A 331 10.20 12.62 16.49
C LEU A 331 9.94 13.95 17.19
N GLU A 332 10.98 14.57 17.72
CA GLU A 332 10.93 15.84 18.46
C GLU A 332 11.81 16.89 17.80
N ALA A 333 11.33 18.12 17.79
CA ALA A 333 12.10 19.31 17.44
C ALA A 333 11.70 20.47 18.38
N GLU A 334 12.68 21.25 18.83
CA GLU A 334 12.46 22.38 19.76
C GLU A 334 11.64 21.97 21.03
N GLY A 335 11.86 20.74 21.54
CA GLY A 335 11.15 20.19 22.71
C GLY A 335 9.68 19.85 22.50
N LYS A 336 9.22 19.74 21.25
CA LYS A 336 7.84 19.37 20.88
C LYS A 336 7.84 18.15 19.98
N GLN A 337 6.83 17.29 20.17
CA GLN A 337 6.60 16.19 19.23
C GLN A 337 6.17 16.75 17.87
N VAL A 338 6.91 16.40 16.83
CA VAL A 338 6.66 16.82 15.44
C VAL A 338 6.40 15.64 14.50
N GLY A 339 6.56 14.39 14.95
CA GLY A 339 6.38 13.23 14.10
C GLY A 339 6.39 11.90 14.85
N GLU A 340 6.37 10.82 14.08
CA GLU A 340 6.38 9.42 14.54
C GLU A 340 7.09 8.57 13.49
N LEU A 341 8.00 7.68 13.90
CA LEU A 341 8.64 6.69 13.06
C LEU A 341 7.80 5.42 13.03
N THR A 342 7.33 5.01 11.85
CA THR A 342 6.37 3.91 11.69
C THR A 342 6.99 2.63 11.16
N SER A 343 8.09 2.73 10.41
CA SER A 343 8.90 1.59 9.96
C SER A 343 10.37 1.89 10.21
N ILE A 344 11.12 0.92 10.72
CA ILE A 344 12.53 1.11 11.13
C ILE A 344 13.31 -0.14 10.76
N ALA A 345 14.48 0.04 10.15
CA ALA A 345 15.38 -1.06 9.86
C ALA A 345 16.85 -0.64 10.04
N GLU A 346 17.61 -1.55 10.62
CA GLU A 346 19.06 -1.58 10.52
C GLU A 346 19.44 -2.69 9.55
N MET A 347 20.03 -2.33 8.42
CA MET A 347 20.27 -3.29 7.33
C MET A 347 21.70 -3.20 6.82
N PRO A 348 22.34 -4.36 6.57
CA PRO A 348 23.62 -4.41 5.89
C PRO A 348 23.40 -4.23 4.40
N LEU A 349 23.90 -3.15 3.83
CA LEU A 349 23.93 -2.93 2.39
C LEU A 349 25.26 -3.42 1.81
N PRO A 350 25.30 -3.77 0.50
CA PRO A 350 26.55 -4.01 -0.21
C PRO A 350 27.51 -2.83 -0.05
N GLU A 351 28.82 -3.09 -0.07
CA GLU A 351 29.85 -2.04 0.17
C GLU A 351 29.70 -0.82 -0.74
N ASN A 352 29.31 -1.04 -2.01
CA ASN A 352 29.03 0.03 -2.97
C ASN A 352 27.76 0.86 -2.62
N TYR A 353 26.96 0.44 -1.63
CA TYR A 353 25.81 1.16 -1.08
C TYR A 353 26.10 1.75 0.32
N GLY A 354 27.34 1.73 0.82
CA GLY A 354 27.76 2.39 2.04
C GLY A 354 27.81 1.52 3.32
N GLY A 355 27.63 0.21 3.21
CA GLY A 355 27.71 -0.71 4.36
C GLY A 355 26.42 -0.69 5.21
N THR A 356 26.53 -0.92 6.52
CA THR A 356 25.33 -0.96 7.40
C THR A 356 24.72 0.42 7.56
N VAL A 357 23.41 0.54 7.28
CA VAL A 357 22.64 1.77 7.44
C VAL A 357 21.43 1.53 8.34
N LYS A 358 21.02 2.59 9.05
CA LYS A 358 19.78 2.63 9.84
C LYS A 358 18.82 3.59 9.16
N LEU A 359 17.73 3.07 8.65
CA LEU A 359 16.68 3.84 7.98
C LEU A 359 15.36 3.74 8.73
N ALA A 360 14.57 4.79 8.62
CA ALA A 360 13.20 4.78 9.10
C ALA A 360 12.28 5.47 8.10
N LEU A 361 11.01 5.07 8.12
CA LEU A 361 9.91 5.77 7.47
C LEU A 361 8.96 6.28 8.54
N GLY A 362 8.26 7.37 8.25
CA GLY A 362 7.31 7.90 9.21
C GLY A 362 6.69 9.22 8.79
N PHE A 363 5.82 9.74 9.63
CA PHE A 363 5.17 11.03 9.42
C PHE A 363 5.84 12.12 10.25
N VAL A 364 6.06 13.26 9.62
CA VAL A 364 6.63 14.44 10.27
C VAL A 364 5.83 15.69 9.90
N ARG A 365 5.72 16.65 10.80
CA ARG A 365 5.12 17.96 10.51
C ARG A 365 5.90 18.67 9.43
N ARG A 366 5.20 19.12 8.41
CA ARG A 366 5.81 19.83 7.28
C ARG A 366 6.57 21.07 7.71
N GLU A 367 6.04 21.83 8.68
CA GLU A 367 6.73 22.97 9.28
C GLU A 367 8.15 22.64 9.78
N ALA A 368 8.35 21.47 10.38
CA ALA A 368 9.65 21.05 10.88
C ALA A 368 10.64 20.82 9.74
N LEU A 369 10.19 20.25 8.62
CA LEU A 369 11.00 20.08 7.40
C LEU A 369 11.28 21.41 6.72
N ASP A 370 10.25 22.25 6.50
CA ASP A 370 10.38 23.56 5.84
C ASP A 370 11.35 24.48 6.57
N ARG A 371 11.41 24.40 7.91
CA ARG A 371 12.36 25.12 8.76
C ARG A 371 13.70 24.41 8.94
N SER A 372 13.88 23.23 8.33
CA SER A 372 15.08 22.39 8.49
C SER A 372 15.46 22.16 9.96
N LEU A 373 14.47 21.94 10.83
CA LEU A 373 14.71 21.72 12.24
C LEU A 373 15.44 20.40 12.48
N PRO A 374 16.40 20.34 13.43
CA PRO A 374 16.96 19.07 13.86
C PRO A 374 15.88 18.17 14.46
N LEU A 375 15.75 16.95 13.92
CA LEU A 375 14.78 15.98 14.40
C LEU A 375 15.48 14.98 15.31
N HIS A 376 14.98 14.86 16.53
CA HIS A 376 15.52 13.96 17.55
C HIS A 376 14.52 12.85 17.87
N TYR A 377 15.03 11.71 18.25
CA TYR A 377 14.28 10.64 18.91
C TYR A 377 15.06 10.17 20.15
N ALA A 378 14.44 9.38 21.01
CA ALA A 378 15.12 8.86 22.20
C ALA A 378 16.33 8.00 21.81
N GLY A 379 17.54 8.55 22.02
CA GLY A 379 18.81 7.88 21.71
C GLY A 379 19.47 8.27 20.38
N GLY A 380 18.95 9.26 19.63
CA GLY A 380 19.59 9.65 18.38
C GLY A 380 18.95 10.79 17.61
N VAL A 381 19.39 10.94 16.37
CA VAL A 381 18.95 11.97 15.42
C VAL A 381 18.42 11.30 14.15
N ALA A 382 17.31 11.81 13.62
CA ALA A 382 16.70 11.41 12.35
C ALA A 382 16.93 12.51 11.31
N THR A 383 17.71 12.22 10.28
CA THR A 383 17.98 13.16 9.19
C THR A 383 17.07 12.83 8.02
N PRO A 384 16.19 13.74 7.57
CA PRO A 384 15.36 13.52 6.38
C PRO A 384 16.21 13.25 5.15
N ILE A 385 15.80 12.26 4.34
CA ILE A 385 16.45 11.88 3.08
C ILE A 385 15.41 11.75 1.96
N SER A 386 15.91 11.81 0.72
CA SER A 386 15.06 11.52 -0.44
C SER A 386 14.74 10.03 -0.55
N SER A 387 13.57 9.71 -1.12
CA SER A 387 13.17 8.33 -1.49
C SER A 387 13.08 8.21 -3.02
N PRO A 388 13.48 7.08 -3.60
CA PRO A 388 14.14 5.93 -2.97
C PRO A 388 15.56 6.27 -2.47
N PHE A 389 16.03 5.52 -1.48
CA PHE A 389 17.36 5.71 -0.93
C PHE A 389 18.44 5.44 -1.99
N SER A 390 19.35 6.39 -2.17
CA SER A 390 20.52 6.26 -3.05
C SER A 390 21.79 6.54 -2.27
N ALA A 391 22.65 5.55 -2.16
CA ALA A 391 23.97 5.71 -1.53
C ALA A 391 24.91 6.63 -2.33
N ALA A 392 24.65 6.81 -3.63
CA ALA A 392 25.46 7.67 -4.51
C ALA A 392 25.11 9.17 -4.38
N ALA A 393 23.96 9.50 -3.79
CA ALA A 393 23.58 10.88 -3.50
C ALA A 393 23.90 11.18 -2.03
N PRO A 394 24.74 12.18 -1.69
CA PRO A 394 24.82 12.67 -0.33
C PRO A 394 23.41 13.05 0.14
N PRO A 395 23.09 12.94 1.44
CA PRO A 395 21.76 13.29 1.94
C PRO A 395 21.45 14.72 1.46
N VAL A 396 20.60 14.82 0.43
CA VAL A 396 20.12 16.12 -0.03
C VAL A 396 19.15 16.56 1.04
N LEU A 397 19.58 17.46 1.88
CA LEU A 397 18.66 18.26 2.70
C LEU A 397 17.60 18.78 1.74
N LEU A 398 16.35 18.36 1.90
CA LEU A 398 15.25 18.78 1.05
C LEU A 398 15.31 20.32 1.00
N PRO A 399 15.47 20.95 -0.18
CA PRO A 399 15.47 22.40 -0.26
C PRO A 399 14.13 22.88 0.28
N ALA A 400 14.15 23.93 1.08
CA ALA A 400 12.95 24.65 1.45
C ALA A 400 12.17 24.89 0.15
N SER A 401 10.92 24.41 0.10
CA SER A 401 10.08 24.49 -1.11
C SER A 401 10.12 25.91 -1.64
N GLU A 402 10.68 26.11 -2.82
CA GLU A 402 10.49 27.37 -3.54
C GLU A 402 8.98 27.58 -3.64
N SER A 403 8.53 28.63 -2.99
CA SER A 403 7.19 29.14 -3.12
C SER A 403 6.96 29.35 -4.61
N SER A 404 6.12 28.53 -5.24
CA SER A 404 5.68 28.75 -6.61
C SER A 404 5.09 30.14 -6.69
N GLU A 405 5.86 31.06 -7.23
CA GLU A 405 5.33 32.34 -7.71
C GLU A 405 4.20 32.05 -8.67
N ARG A 406 3.09 32.70 -8.40
CA ARG A 406 1.87 32.74 -9.22
C ARG A 406 2.17 33.19 -10.62
N VAL A 407 1.73 32.45 -11.58
CA VAL A 407 1.22 32.98 -12.88
C VAL A 407 -0.16 32.38 -13.11
#